data_7e8dce15ed873de58d5ae5f95a3da609
#
_entry.id   7e8dce15ed873de58d5ae5f95a3da609
#
_cell.length_a   1.000
_cell.length_b   1.000
_cell.length_c   1.000
_cell.angle_alpha   90.00
_cell.angle_beta   90.00
_cell.angle_gamma   90.00
#
_symmetry.space_group_name_H-M   'P 1'
#
loop_
_entity.id
_entity.type
_entity.pdbx_description
1 polymer ?
#
loop_
_entity_poly.entity_id
_entity_poly.type
_entity_poly.pdbx_seq_one_letter_code
_entity_poly.pdbx_strand_id
1 'polypeptide(L)'
;MLDMATPQPAQQNDLTTWVRNYVHYDNLANNYSKQASGARKLRDEFEHKVITNLRANKMENAIIQISGARLQYCEEKIAPSMTLPRMETYLHKYFSQKGNGIDETESIMNFIKLQKMNDTQLTACLKKTQMPPMIPPPPSGGQLGLK
;
A
#
# COMPACT_ATOMS: atom_id res chain seq x y z
N MET A 1 -21.58 12.60 -54.16
CA MET A 1 -20.31 11.91 -53.90
C MET A 1 -20.08 11.89 -52.40
N LEU A 2 -20.31 10.77 -51.77
CA LEU A 2 -20.07 10.55 -50.36
C LEU A 2 -18.58 10.25 -50.16
N ASP A 3 -17.85 11.22 -49.60
CA ASP A 3 -16.48 11.01 -49.14
C ASP A 3 -16.53 10.08 -47.92
N MET A 4 -16.24 8.83 -48.14
CA MET A 4 -15.93 7.93 -47.08
C MET A 4 -14.59 8.33 -46.51
N ALA A 5 -14.59 9.12 -45.46
CA ALA A 5 -13.41 9.39 -44.68
C ALA A 5 -12.91 8.06 -44.06
N THR A 6 -11.84 7.56 -44.61
CA THR A 6 -11.07 6.44 -44.06
C THR A 6 -10.65 6.80 -42.65
N PRO A 7 -10.90 5.97 -41.64
CA PRO A 7 -10.47 6.26 -40.28
C PRO A 7 -8.96 6.43 -40.25
N GLN A 8 -8.51 7.59 -39.83
CA GLN A 8 -7.10 7.94 -39.78
C GLN A 8 -6.32 7.06 -38.79
N PRO A 9 -5.10 6.64 -39.13
CA PRO A 9 -4.25 5.84 -38.26
C PRO A 9 -3.75 6.56 -36.99
N ALA A 10 -4.12 7.82 -36.79
CA ALA A 10 -3.71 8.63 -35.65
C ALA A 10 -4.25 8.15 -34.29
N GLN A 11 -5.40 7.47 -34.25
CA GLN A 11 -6.00 7.02 -33.00
C GLN A 11 -5.31 5.80 -32.39
N GLN A 12 -4.68 4.94 -33.20
CA GLN A 12 -3.96 3.77 -32.67
C GLN A 12 -2.62 4.16 -32.02
N ASN A 13 -1.97 5.20 -32.50
CA ASN A 13 -0.74 5.70 -31.93
C ASN A 13 -0.94 6.31 -30.54
N ASP A 14 -2.07 6.95 -30.29
CA ASP A 14 -2.38 7.55 -28.99
C ASP A 14 -2.61 6.49 -27.92
N LEU A 15 -3.40 5.45 -28.18
CA LEU A 15 -3.64 4.38 -27.21
C LEU A 15 -2.36 3.65 -26.82
N THR A 16 -1.53 3.31 -27.78
CA THR A 16 -0.23 2.65 -27.54
C THR A 16 0.68 3.53 -26.68
N THR A 17 0.72 4.82 -26.96
CA THR A 17 1.50 5.79 -26.19
C THR A 17 0.95 5.92 -24.77
N TRP A 18 -0.36 5.99 -24.59
CA TRP A 18 -0.98 6.05 -23.27
C TRP A 18 -0.70 4.79 -22.45
N VAL A 19 -0.80 3.61 -23.06
CA VAL A 19 -0.51 2.34 -22.38
C VAL A 19 0.98 2.29 -21.95
N ARG A 20 1.91 2.70 -22.82
CA ARG A 20 3.34 2.76 -22.46
C ARG A 20 3.59 3.71 -21.30
N ASN A 21 3.00 4.90 -21.35
CA ASN A 21 3.13 5.89 -20.29
C ASN A 21 2.51 5.38 -18.98
N TYR A 22 1.34 4.77 -19.03
CA TYR A 22 0.72 4.16 -17.86
C TYR A 22 1.65 3.13 -17.21
N VAL A 23 2.17 2.19 -17.98
CA VAL A 23 3.09 1.16 -17.47
C VAL A 23 4.38 1.76 -16.92
N HIS A 24 4.93 2.77 -17.61
CA HIS A 24 6.12 3.48 -17.14
C HIS A 24 5.90 4.15 -15.79
N TYR A 25 4.85 4.95 -15.67
CA TYR A 25 4.55 5.66 -14.41
C TYR A 25 4.09 4.72 -13.29
N ASP A 26 3.38 3.65 -13.60
CA ASP A 26 3.04 2.63 -12.61
C ASP A 26 4.29 1.93 -12.04
N ASN A 27 5.26 1.57 -12.89
CA ASN A 27 6.54 1.03 -12.46
C ASN A 27 7.33 2.04 -11.61
N LEU A 28 7.36 3.29 -12.03
CA LEU A 28 8.05 4.37 -11.33
C LEU A 28 7.45 4.63 -9.95
N ALA A 29 6.13 4.71 -9.86
CA ALA A 29 5.40 4.88 -8.60
C ALA A 29 5.65 3.71 -7.63
N ASN A 30 5.61 2.48 -8.14
CA ASN A 30 5.90 1.30 -7.35
C ASN A 30 7.34 1.28 -6.82
N ASN A 31 8.31 1.70 -7.65
CA ASN A 31 9.71 1.80 -7.25
C ASN A 31 9.91 2.85 -6.15
N TYR A 32 9.34 4.05 -6.32
CA TYR A 32 9.41 5.09 -5.28
C TYR A 32 8.72 4.66 -3.99
N SER A 33 7.59 3.96 -4.08
CA SER A 33 6.90 3.42 -2.89
C SER A 33 7.77 2.43 -2.12
N LYS A 34 8.47 1.53 -2.82
CA LYS A 34 9.42 0.59 -2.21
C LYS A 34 10.60 1.32 -1.55
N GLN A 35 11.18 2.30 -2.24
CA GLN A 35 12.28 3.12 -1.70
C GLN A 35 11.83 3.91 -0.47
N ALA A 36 10.67 4.55 -0.54
CA ALA A 36 10.11 5.28 0.58
C ALA A 36 9.81 4.36 1.79
N SER A 37 9.28 3.17 1.54
CA SER A 37 9.04 2.17 2.60
C SER A 37 10.34 1.72 3.25
N GLY A 38 11.37 1.44 2.46
CA GLY A 38 12.71 1.10 2.97
C GLY A 38 13.34 2.22 3.81
N ALA A 39 13.25 3.46 3.31
CA ALA A 39 13.75 4.63 4.03
C ALA A 39 13.01 4.86 5.36
N ARG A 40 11.67 4.71 5.37
CA ARG A 40 10.89 4.83 6.62
C ARG A 40 11.29 3.78 7.64
N LYS A 41 11.48 2.53 7.20
CA LYS A 41 11.92 1.45 8.08
C LYS A 41 13.26 1.75 8.76
N LEU A 42 14.25 2.21 7.99
CA LEU A 42 15.55 2.62 8.52
C LEU A 42 15.43 3.82 9.47
N ARG A 43 14.62 4.82 9.09
CA ARG A 43 14.33 5.96 9.97
C ARG A 43 13.79 5.50 11.32
N ASP A 44 12.81 4.61 11.32
CA ASP A 44 12.15 4.14 12.54
C ASP A 44 13.13 3.30 13.41
N GLU A 45 14.02 2.54 12.79
CA GLU A 45 15.09 1.83 13.49
C GLU A 45 16.07 2.80 14.20
N PHE A 46 16.50 3.86 13.51
CA PHE A 46 17.37 4.86 14.08
C PHE A 46 16.65 5.71 15.14
N GLU A 47 15.39 6.08 14.91
CA GLU A 47 14.56 6.76 15.91
C GLU A 47 14.49 5.97 17.22
N HIS A 48 14.23 4.67 17.13
CA HIS A 48 14.22 3.78 18.29
C HIS A 48 15.56 3.76 19.02
N LYS A 49 16.69 3.71 18.31
CA LYS A 49 18.02 3.76 18.90
C LYS A 49 18.30 5.07 19.62
N VAL A 50 17.91 6.20 19.01
CA VAL A 50 18.06 7.53 19.61
C VAL A 50 17.21 7.64 20.89
N ILE A 51 15.94 7.27 20.84
CA ILE A 51 15.04 7.31 22.01
C ILE A 51 15.58 6.44 23.14
N THR A 52 16.02 5.23 22.83
CA THR A 52 16.59 4.30 23.83
C THR A 52 17.84 4.89 24.49
N ASN A 53 18.70 5.51 23.70
CA ASN A 53 19.93 6.14 24.21
C ASN A 53 19.62 7.36 25.10
N LEU A 54 18.70 8.23 24.67
CA LEU A 54 18.29 9.40 25.45
C LEU A 54 17.68 9.00 26.79
N ARG A 55 16.83 7.97 26.82
CA ARG A 55 16.27 7.45 28.07
C ARG A 55 17.33 6.84 28.99
N ALA A 56 18.22 6.02 28.44
CA ALA A 56 19.28 5.38 29.21
C ALA A 56 20.22 6.39 29.88
N ASN A 57 20.46 7.51 29.22
CA ASN A 57 21.34 8.58 29.72
C ASN A 57 20.59 9.71 30.46
N LYS A 58 19.27 9.59 30.67
CA LYS A 58 18.41 10.63 31.27
C LYS A 58 18.50 11.98 30.57
N MET A 59 18.55 11.94 29.25
CA MET A 59 18.72 13.12 28.38
C MET A 59 17.42 13.45 27.61
N GLU A 60 16.24 13.12 28.13
CA GLU A 60 14.96 13.36 27.46
C GLU A 60 14.67 14.85 27.22
N ASN A 61 15.32 15.74 27.96
CA ASN A 61 15.22 17.19 27.78
C ASN A 61 16.27 17.77 26.82
N ALA A 62 17.14 16.94 26.26
CA ALA A 62 18.19 17.41 25.37
C ALA A 62 17.63 17.86 24.01
N ILE A 63 18.20 18.94 23.50
CA ILE A 63 17.94 19.45 22.16
C ILE A 63 19.14 19.10 21.30
N ILE A 64 18.89 18.28 20.25
CA ILE A 64 19.92 17.84 19.33
C ILE A 64 19.79 18.66 18.06
N GLN A 65 20.85 19.35 17.67
CA GLN A 65 20.91 20.06 16.39
C GLN A 65 21.94 19.41 15.48
N ILE A 66 21.51 19.03 14.30
CA ILE A 66 22.37 18.42 13.29
C ILE A 66 21.90 18.82 11.89
N SER A 67 22.81 19.26 11.04
CA SER A 67 22.54 19.54 9.61
C SER A 67 21.27 20.37 9.34
N GLY A 68 21.03 21.43 10.13
CA GLY A 68 19.86 22.30 9.99
C GLY A 68 18.55 21.74 10.54
N ALA A 69 18.56 20.53 11.12
CA ALA A 69 17.43 19.95 11.82
C ALA A 69 17.61 20.07 13.34
N ARG A 70 16.49 20.25 14.04
CA ARG A 70 16.42 20.22 15.49
C ARG A 70 15.56 19.04 15.92
N LEU A 71 16.14 18.17 16.74
CA LEU A 71 15.44 17.00 17.29
C LEU A 71 15.26 17.17 18.79
N GLN A 72 14.09 16.85 19.26
CA GLN A 72 13.74 16.88 20.67
C GLN A 72 12.88 15.65 20.99
N TYR A 73 13.17 14.99 22.09
CA TYR A 73 12.30 13.93 22.60
C TYR A 73 10.94 14.49 22.98
N CYS A 74 9.89 13.86 22.55
CA CYS A 74 8.52 14.16 22.99
C CYS A 74 7.70 12.88 23.10
N GLU A 75 6.73 12.91 23.98
CA GLU A 75 5.75 11.83 24.12
C GLU A 75 4.42 12.33 23.59
N GLU A 76 3.94 11.70 22.54
CA GLU A 76 2.65 12.02 21.93
C GLU A 76 1.62 10.93 22.27
N LYS A 77 0.41 11.36 22.62
CA LYS A 77 -0.72 10.44 22.80
C LYS A 77 -1.34 10.12 21.45
N ILE A 78 -1.02 8.95 20.94
CA ILE A 78 -1.55 8.49 19.65
C ILE A 78 -2.74 7.55 19.93
N ALA A 79 -3.93 7.96 19.50
CA ALA A 79 -5.09 7.09 19.55
C ALA A 79 -4.96 5.97 18.49
N PRO A 80 -5.27 4.73 18.84
CA PRO A 80 -5.24 3.65 17.88
C PRO A 80 -6.31 3.82 16.79
N SER A 81 -5.97 3.44 15.56
CA SER A 81 -6.92 3.50 14.44
C SER A 81 -8.15 2.62 14.71
N MET A 82 -9.33 3.12 14.32
CA MET A 82 -10.57 2.37 14.45
C MET A 82 -10.67 1.34 13.32
N THR A 83 -10.42 0.09 13.64
CA THR A 83 -10.62 -1.06 12.74
C THR A 83 -11.88 -1.83 13.11
N LEU A 84 -12.42 -2.62 12.18
CA LEU A 84 -13.59 -3.46 12.49
C LEU A 84 -13.36 -4.40 13.72
N PRO A 85 -12.22 -5.10 13.84
CA PRO A 85 -11.95 -5.92 15.03
C PRO A 85 -11.89 -5.10 16.32
N ARG A 86 -11.34 -3.89 16.27
CA ARG A 86 -11.28 -3.01 17.43
C ARG A 86 -12.66 -2.48 17.82
N MET A 87 -13.48 -2.14 16.84
CA MET A 87 -14.88 -1.76 17.06
C MET A 87 -15.66 -2.87 17.74
N GLU A 88 -15.50 -4.11 17.29
CA GLU A 88 -16.09 -5.29 17.91
C GLU A 88 -15.68 -5.43 19.38
N THR A 89 -14.38 -5.30 19.68
CA THR A 89 -13.86 -5.33 21.04
C THR A 89 -14.48 -4.23 21.92
N TYR A 90 -14.60 -3.02 21.39
CA TYR A 90 -15.19 -1.90 22.13
C TYR A 90 -16.68 -2.08 22.39
N LEU A 91 -17.42 -2.63 21.44
CA LEU A 91 -18.82 -2.93 21.61
C LEU A 91 -19.05 -4.02 22.67
N HIS A 92 -18.29 -5.11 22.64
CA HIS A 92 -18.34 -6.13 23.70
C HIS A 92 -18.07 -5.53 25.07
N LYS A 93 -17.07 -4.65 25.16
CA LYS A 93 -16.73 -3.96 26.40
C LYS A 93 -17.84 -3.04 26.88
N TYR A 94 -18.47 -2.32 25.96
CA TYR A 94 -19.61 -1.46 26.25
C TYR A 94 -20.79 -2.27 26.83
N PHE A 95 -21.18 -3.36 26.18
CA PHE A 95 -22.29 -4.20 26.66
C PHE A 95 -21.96 -4.90 27.98
N SER A 96 -20.72 -5.32 28.18
CA SER A 96 -20.25 -5.88 29.45
C SER A 96 -20.36 -4.89 30.60
N GLN A 97 -20.02 -3.62 30.38
CA GLN A 97 -20.11 -2.57 31.39
C GLN A 97 -21.55 -2.15 31.70
N LYS A 98 -22.42 -2.23 30.70
CA LYS A 98 -23.85 -1.88 30.86
C LYS A 98 -24.63 -2.84 31.80
N GLY A 99 -24.19 -4.08 31.94
CA GLY A 99 -24.59 -5.05 32.92
C GLY A 99 -26.06 -5.57 32.86
N ASN A 100 -26.88 -5.06 31.96
CA ASN A 100 -28.35 -5.18 31.99
C ASN A 100 -28.95 -5.73 30.70
N GLY A 101 -28.18 -6.32 29.79
CA GLY A 101 -28.74 -6.66 28.53
C GLY A 101 -27.96 -7.71 27.76
N ILE A 102 -28.55 -8.10 26.65
CA ILE A 102 -27.97 -8.97 25.67
C ILE A 102 -26.85 -8.19 24.97
N ASP A 103 -25.70 -8.82 24.78
CA ASP A 103 -24.61 -8.28 23.96
C ASP A 103 -25.01 -8.31 22.49
N GLU A 104 -25.34 -7.17 21.92
CA GLU A 104 -25.76 -7.01 20.53
C GLU A 104 -24.60 -6.76 19.57
N THR A 105 -23.35 -6.92 20.01
CA THR A 105 -22.16 -6.64 19.21
C THR A 105 -22.18 -7.37 17.88
N GLU A 106 -22.50 -8.65 17.86
CA GLU A 106 -22.56 -9.45 16.63
C GLU A 106 -23.57 -8.90 15.62
N SER A 107 -24.75 -8.56 16.10
CA SER A 107 -25.83 -7.97 15.29
C SER A 107 -25.40 -6.65 14.67
N ILE A 108 -24.78 -5.78 15.47
CA ILE A 108 -24.27 -4.48 15.02
C ILE A 108 -23.15 -4.66 13.99
N MET A 109 -22.20 -5.54 14.26
CA MET A 109 -21.08 -5.80 13.34
C MET A 109 -21.55 -6.39 12.01
N ASN A 110 -22.52 -7.30 12.04
CA ASN A 110 -23.11 -7.86 10.83
C ASN A 110 -23.85 -6.80 10.01
N PHE A 111 -24.59 -5.91 10.66
CA PHE A 111 -25.24 -4.78 10.00
C PHE A 111 -24.21 -3.86 9.32
N ILE A 112 -23.14 -3.49 10.03
CA ILE A 112 -22.06 -2.64 9.47
C ILE A 112 -21.40 -3.30 8.25
N LYS A 113 -21.08 -4.59 8.34
CA LYS A 113 -20.50 -5.35 7.23
C LYS A 113 -21.43 -5.41 6.01
N LEU A 114 -22.74 -5.60 6.25
CA LEU A 114 -23.74 -5.60 5.20
C LEU A 114 -23.86 -4.23 4.52
N GLN A 115 -23.89 -3.15 5.29
CA GLN A 115 -23.92 -1.80 4.73
C GLN A 115 -22.66 -1.51 3.89
N LYS A 116 -21.49 -1.91 4.36
CA LYS A 116 -20.25 -1.79 3.60
C LYS A 116 -20.29 -2.56 2.27
N MET A 117 -20.89 -3.75 2.24
CA MET A 117 -21.11 -4.50 1.00
C MET A 117 -22.06 -3.77 0.05
N ASN A 118 -23.17 -3.22 0.59
CA ASN A 118 -24.15 -2.48 -0.21
C ASN A 118 -23.58 -1.21 -0.83
N ASP A 119 -22.65 -0.56 -0.13
CA ASP A 119 -21.97 0.66 -0.60
C ASP A 119 -20.82 0.35 -1.56
N THR A 120 -20.52 -0.91 -1.82
CA THR A 120 -19.47 -1.33 -2.77
C THR A 120 -19.88 -0.96 -4.19
N GLN A 121 -19.03 -0.17 -4.86
CA GLN A 121 -19.24 0.26 -6.23
C GLN A 121 -18.26 -0.42 -7.18
N LEU A 122 -18.75 -0.74 -8.38
CA LEU A 122 -17.89 -1.22 -9.45
C LEU A 122 -17.11 -0.05 -10.05
N THR A 123 -15.81 -0.12 -9.98
CA THR A 123 -14.91 0.88 -10.58
C THR A 123 -14.05 0.21 -11.64
N ALA A 124 -14.01 0.80 -12.83
CA ALA A 124 -13.11 0.33 -13.88
C ALA A 124 -11.65 0.58 -13.49
N CYS A 125 -10.82 -0.42 -13.63
CA CYS A 125 -9.40 -0.33 -13.33
C CYS A 125 -8.57 -1.14 -14.34
N LEU A 126 -7.29 -0.80 -14.45
CA LEU A 126 -6.33 -1.57 -15.24
C LEU A 126 -5.54 -2.50 -14.32
N LYS A 127 -5.56 -3.78 -14.64
CA LYS A 127 -4.79 -4.77 -13.91
C LYS A 127 -3.52 -5.11 -14.68
N LYS A 128 -2.38 -4.85 -14.08
CA LYS A 128 -1.08 -5.24 -14.62
C LYS A 128 -0.70 -6.62 -14.10
N THR A 129 -0.41 -7.55 -14.99
CA THR A 129 0.10 -8.88 -14.66
C THR A 129 1.53 -8.99 -15.17
N GLN A 130 2.43 -9.50 -14.35
CA GLN A 130 3.78 -9.79 -14.82
C GLN A 130 3.74 -11.00 -15.74
N MET A 131 4.31 -10.84 -16.94
CA MET A 131 4.53 -11.98 -17.80
C MET A 131 5.61 -12.89 -17.19
N PRO A 132 5.42 -14.22 -17.23
CA PRO A 132 6.49 -15.12 -16.84
C PRO A 132 7.73 -14.85 -17.71
N PRO A 133 8.95 -15.00 -17.18
CA PRO A 133 10.16 -14.83 -17.96
C PRO A 133 10.08 -15.77 -19.18
N MET A 134 10.27 -15.22 -20.38
CA MET A 134 10.43 -16.04 -21.58
C MET A 134 11.65 -16.92 -21.39
N ILE A 135 11.45 -18.20 -21.22
CA ILE A 135 12.53 -19.18 -21.29
C ILE A 135 12.95 -19.22 -22.75
N PRO A 136 14.21 -18.86 -23.11
CA PRO A 136 14.66 -18.99 -24.48
C PRO A 136 14.52 -20.47 -24.90
N PRO A 137 14.09 -20.75 -26.13
CA PRO A 137 14.00 -22.11 -26.59
C PRO A 137 15.37 -22.81 -26.42
N PRO A 138 15.41 -24.07 -26.01
CA PRO A 138 16.66 -24.76 -25.87
C PRO A 138 17.42 -24.72 -27.19
N PRO A 139 18.75 -24.50 -27.17
CA PRO A 139 19.50 -24.50 -28.39
C PRO A 139 19.27 -25.82 -29.12
N SER A 140 18.81 -25.74 -30.38
CA SER A 140 18.62 -26.91 -31.19
C SER A 140 19.97 -27.66 -31.25
N GLY A 141 20.01 -28.81 -30.59
CA GLY A 141 21.20 -29.63 -30.50
C GLY A 141 21.70 -29.95 -31.88
N GLY A 142 22.89 -29.51 -32.15
CA GLY A 142 23.60 -29.94 -33.35
C GLY A 142 23.65 -31.45 -33.41
N GLN A 143 23.22 -32.00 -34.51
CA GLN A 143 23.37 -33.40 -34.82
C GLN A 143 24.83 -33.80 -34.64
N LEU A 144 25.13 -34.56 -33.63
CA LEU A 144 26.37 -35.32 -33.57
C LEU A 144 26.29 -36.39 -34.65
N GLY A 145 26.93 -36.13 -35.77
CA GLY A 145 27.18 -37.15 -36.79
C GLY A 145 28.03 -38.24 -36.19
N LEU A 146 27.43 -39.37 -35.93
CA LEU A 146 28.16 -40.62 -35.68
C LEU A 146 28.74 -41.13 -37.01
N LYS A 147 30.05 -41.13 -37.12
CA LYS A 147 30.77 -42.07 -38.01
C LYS A 147 31.13 -43.29 -37.21
#